data_4a37c3d19e971c6c097781bbf542c4a6
#
_entry.id   4a37c3d19e971c6c097781bbf542c4a6
#
_cell.length_a   1.000
_cell.length_b   1.000
_cell.length_c   1.000
_cell.angle_alpha   90.00
_cell.angle_beta   90.00
_cell.angle_gamma   90.00
#
_symmetry.space_group_name_H-M   'P 1'
#
loop_
_entity.id
_entity.type
_entity.pdbx_description
1 polymer ?
#
loop_
_entity_poly.entity_id
_entity_poly.type
_entity_poly.pdbx_seq_one_letter_code
_entity_poly.pdbx_strand_id
1 'polypeptide(L)'
;MEMDILSVLEHKFPSFSKGQRTIAQFILKNYDKAAFMTAARLGEVTGVSESTVVRFAADLGYRGYPGMKKALQEIVRNRLTSVERIEAAESTMDGHDVLKAVLRADINNLQATLDEIDQDYFNQAVDMILSAKHIYIIGMRTSTTLADFLAIYLKLLLDDVTVVKEIAAREVYEQLLRIGEGDLIIGISFPRYSKRTISAMKFARDRGARCLGLTDGKVSPLNEISDVCLYTKSEMVSFLDSLVAPLSMINAFIMAVSARDRTRTFETFRELENVWKEYEVYGTVES
;
A
#
# COMPACT_ATOMS: atom_id res chain seq x y z
N MET A 1 -19.31 0.63 -0.44
CA MET A 1 -18.47 -0.55 -0.78
C MET A 1 -18.35 -0.60 -2.28
N GLU A 2 -17.23 -0.18 -2.82
CA GLU A 2 -16.95 -0.29 -4.25
C GLU A 2 -16.73 -1.78 -4.54
N MET A 3 -17.66 -2.40 -5.26
CA MET A 3 -17.56 -3.82 -5.60
C MET A 3 -16.35 -4.05 -6.51
N ASP A 4 -15.58 -5.10 -6.24
CA ASP A 4 -14.51 -5.49 -7.14
C ASP A 4 -15.07 -5.87 -8.53
N ILE A 5 -14.24 -5.82 -9.57
CA ILE A 5 -14.72 -6.05 -10.95
C ILE A 5 -15.37 -7.42 -11.11
N LEU A 6 -14.93 -8.47 -10.40
CA LEU A 6 -15.54 -9.79 -10.51
C LEU A 6 -16.95 -9.76 -9.91
N SER A 7 -17.13 -9.13 -8.76
CA SER A 7 -18.45 -8.91 -8.15
C SER A 7 -19.37 -8.08 -9.04
N VAL A 8 -18.83 -7.03 -9.69
CA VAL A 8 -19.58 -6.24 -10.68
C VAL A 8 -20.01 -7.08 -11.87
N LEU A 9 -19.11 -7.93 -12.38
CA LEU A 9 -19.40 -8.84 -13.49
C LEU A 9 -20.50 -9.85 -13.13
N GLU A 10 -20.43 -10.45 -11.94
CA GLU A 10 -21.44 -11.39 -11.45
C GLU A 10 -22.82 -10.71 -11.30
N HIS A 11 -22.85 -9.54 -10.69
CA HIS A 11 -24.09 -8.80 -10.45
C HIS A 11 -24.76 -8.33 -11.76
N LYS A 12 -23.98 -7.82 -12.72
CA LYS A 12 -24.46 -7.35 -14.03
C LYS A 12 -24.65 -8.48 -15.06
N PHE A 13 -24.21 -9.70 -14.78
CA PHE A 13 -24.25 -10.82 -15.73
C PHE A 13 -25.59 -11.06 -16.40
N PRO A 14 -26.73 -11.00 -15.69
CA PRO A 14 -28.06 -11.20 -16.30
C PRO A 14 -28.42 -10.16 -17.37
N SER A 15 -27.90 -8.94 -17.26
CA SER A 15 -28.20 -7.81 -18.16
C SER A 15 -27.32 -7.77 -19.41
N PHE A 16 -26.25 -8.57 -19.48
CA PHE A 16 -25.29 -8.54 -20.56
C PHE A 16 -25.85 -9.11 -21.88
N SER A 17 -25.51 -8.47 -22.99
CA SER A 17 -25.71 -9.02 -24.33
C SER A 17 -24.93 -10.31 -24.55
N LYS A 18 -25.20 -11.05 -25.61
CA LYS A 18 -24.51 -12.32 -25.93
C LYS A 18 -22.99 -12.17 -25.96
N GLY A 19 -22.46 -11.15 -26.65
CA GLY A 19 -21.01 -10.93 -26.73
C GLY A 19 -20.40 -10.50 -25.38
N GLN A 20 -21.12 -9.65 -24.62
CA GLN A 20 -20.67 -9.22 -23.29
C GLN A 20 -20.66 -10.41 -22.27
N ARG A 21 -21.65 -11.32 -22.37
CA ARG A 21 -21.66 -12.54 -21.54
C ARG A 21 -20.44 -13.42 -21.83
N THR A 22 -20.05 -13.56 -23.10
CA THR A 22 -18.86 -14.34 -23.44
C THR A 22 -17.59 -13.75 -22.87
N ILE A 23 -17.43 -12.41 -22.93
CA ILE A 23 -16.30 -11.71 -22.32
C ILE A 23 -16.33 -11.89 -20.80
N ALA A 24 -17.47 -11.60 -20.15
CA ALA A 24 -17.63 -11.72 -18.69
C ALA A 24 -17.35 -13.14 -18.20
N GLN A 25 -17.87 -14.15 -18.87
CA GLN A 25 -17.67 -15.55 -18.53
C GLN A 25 -16.20 -15.96 -18.64
N PHE A 26 -15.50 -15.50 -19.68
CA PHE A 26 -14.07 -15.73 -19.83
C PHE A 26 -13.29 -15.07 -18.70
N ILE A 27 -13.56 -13.80 -18.39
CA ILE A 27 -12.91 -13.07 -17.31
C ILE A 27 -13.17 -13.75 -15.95
N LEU A 28 -14.41 -14.08 -15.62
CA LEU A 28 -14.76 -14.76 -14.36
C LEU A 28 -14.02 -16.08 -14.17
N LYS A 29 -13.79 -16.81 -15.27
CA LYS A 29 -13.10 -18.11 -15.23
C LYS A 29 -11.58 -18.01 -15.30
N ASN A 30 -11.03 -16.96 -15.93
CA ASN A 30 -9.61 -16.81 -16.26
C ASN A 30 -9.14 -15.38 -16.01
N TYR A 31 -9.53 -14.77 -14.87
CA TYR A 31 -9.22 -13.37 -14.58
C TYR A 31 -7.69 -13.13 -14.50
N ASP A 32 -6.95 -14.11 -14.06
CA ASP A 32 -5.49 -14.16 -14.01
C ASP A 32 -4.86 -13.94 -15.41
N LYS A 33 -5.36 -14.63 -16.41
CA LYS A 33 -4.91 -14.48 -17.80
C LYS A 33 -5.46 -13.21 -18.44
N ALA A 34 -6.75 -12.89 -18.20
CA ALA A 34 -7.40 -11.71 -18.78
C ALA A 34 -6.71 -10.40 -18.35
N ALA A 35 -6.20 -10.33 -17.12
CA ALA A 35 -5.49 -9.16 -16.58
C ALA A 35 -4.24 -8.76 -17.39
N PHE A 36 -3.62 -9.69 -18.12
CA PHE A 36 -2.42 -9.42 -18.92
C PHE A 36 -2.69 -9.34 -20.41
N MET A 37 -3.90 -9.67 -20.89
CA MET A 37 -4.26 -9.59 -22.30
C MET A 37 -4.40 -8.15 -22.79
N THR A 38 -4.24 -7.95 -24.11
CA THR A 38 -4.68 -6.75 -24.80
C THR A 38 -6.17 -6.87 -25.13
N ALA A 39 -6.84 -5.74 -25.46
CA ALA A 39 -8.24 -5.77 -25.90
C ALA A 39 -8.43 -6.65 -27.14
N ALA A 40 -7.49 -6.56 -28.09
CA ALA A 40 -7.47 -7.40 -29.29
C ALA A 40 -7.37 -8.89 -28.94
N ARG A 41 -6.45 -9.26 -28.04
CA ARG A 41 -6.26 -10.65 -27.62
C ARG A 41 -7.46 -11.20 -26.85
N LEU A 42 -8.05 -10.39 -25.97
CA LEU A 42 -9.27 -10.78 -25.25
C LEU A 42 -10.44 -10.96 -26.24
N GLY A 43 -10.55 -10.09 -27.25
CA GLY A 43 -11.53 -10.23 -28.33
C GLY A 43 -11.36 -11.53 -29.11
N GLU A 44 -10.14 -11.86 -29.50
CA GLU A 44 -9.80 -13.09 -30.23
C GLU A 44 -10.19 -14.34 -29.45
N VAL A 45 -9.80 -14.46 -28.17
CA VAL A 45 -10.07 -15.65 -27.33
C VAL A 45 -11.55 -15.78 -26.94
N THR A 46 -12.30 -14.68 -26.97
CA THR A 46 -13.74 -14.66 -26.67
C THR A 46 -14.63 -14.67 -27.92
N GLY A 47 -14.03 -14.60 -29.12
CA GLY A 47 -14.75 -14.60 -30.39
C GLY A 47 -15.55 -13.31 -30.64
N VAL A 48 -15.11 -12.17 -30.10
CA VAL A 48 -15.73 -10.87 -30.31
C VAL A 48 -14.72 -9.85 -30.88
N SER A 49 -15.20 -8.74 -31.45
CA SER A 49 -14.29 -7.70 -31.93
C SER A 49 -13.62 -6.94 -30.78
N GLU A 50 -12.42 -6.40 -31.00
CA GLU A 50 -11.72 -5.51 -30.07
C GLU A 50 -12.60 -4.34 -29.62
N SER A 51 -13.33 -3.73 -30.55
CA SER A 51 -14.25 -2.64 -30.26
C SER A 51 -15.39 -3.04 -29.31
N THR A 52 -15.80 -4.31 -29.33
CA THR A 52 -16.78 -4.85 -28.38
C THR A 52 -16.17 -4.96 -26.98
N VAL A 53 -14.91 -5.38 -26.88
CA VAL A 53 -14.18 -5.44 -25.59
C VAL A 53 -14.01 -4.04 -24.99
N VAL A 54 -13.63 -3.05 -25.81
CA VAL A 54 -13.46 -1.65 -25.36
C VAL A 54 -14.80 -1.06 -24.87
N ARG A 55 -15.90 -1.29 -25.61
CA ARG A 55 -17.25 -0.86 -25.17
C ARG A 55 -17.69 -1.57 -23.91
N PHE A 56 -17.43 -2.86 -23.79
CA PHE A 56 -17.74 -3.62 -22.58
C PHE A 56 -17.08 -3.00 -21.32
N ALA A 57 -15.81 -2.60 -21.44
CA ALA A 57 -15.13 -1.90 -20.34
C ALA A 57 -15.80 -0.56 -19.98
N ALA A 58 -16.24 0.20 -20.98
CA ALA A 58 -16.97 1.45 -20.77
C ALA A 58 -18.36 1.23 -20.13
N ASP A 59 -19.09 0.19 -20.54
CA ASP A 59 -20.41 -0.18 -19.97
C ASP A 59 -20.31 -0.63 -18.51
N LEU A 60 -19.13 -1.14 -18.10
CA LEU A 60 -18.82 -1.46 -16.71
C LEU A 60 -18.46 -0.21 -15.87
N GLY A 61 -18.25 0.95 -16.51
CA GLY A 61 -17.92 2.21 -15.84
C GLY A 61 -16.44 2.57 -15.84
N TYR A 62 -15.60 1.80 -16.56
CA TYR A 62 -14.17 2.09 -16.68
C TYR A 62 -13.86 3.08 -17.80
N ARG A 63 -12.78 3.86 -17.66
CA ARG A 63 -12.25 4.71 -18.74
C ARG A 63 -11.57 3.85 -19.81
N GLY A 64 -12.38 3.07 -20.54
CA GLY A 64 -11.93 2.15 -21.59
C GLY A 64 -11.23 0.89 -21.05
N TYR A 65 -10.71 0.09 -21.95
CA TYR A 65 -10.07 -1.18 -21.64
C TYR A 65 -8.86 -1.08 -20.69
N PRO A 66 -7.98 -0.07 -20.81
CA PRO A 66 -6.87 0.08 -19.87
C PRO A 66 -7.30 0.19 -18.39
N GLY A 67 -8.39 0.91 -18.13
CA GLY A 67 -8.95 1.02 -16.77
C GLY A 67 -9.50 -0.30 -16.25
N MET A 68 -10.23 -1.04 -17.07
CA MET A 68 -10.73 -2.38 -16.74
C MET A 68 -9.58 -3.37 -16.51
N LYS A 69 -8.56 -3.33 -17.36
CA LYS A 69 -7.36 -4.16 -17.24
C LYS A 69 -6.64 -3.89 -15.92
N LYS A 70 -6.47 -2.63 -15.53
CA LYS A 70 -5.87 -2.25 -14.24
C LYS A 70 -6.65 -2.83 -13.06
N ALA A 71 -7.98 -2.75 -13.07
CA ALA A 71 -8.83 -3.34 -12.04
C ALA A 71 -8.69 -4.87 -11.96
N LEU A 72 -8.57 -5.55 -13.09
CA LEU A 72 -8.28 -6.99 -13.14
C LEU A 72 -6.90 -7.31 -12.57
N GLN A 73 -5.88 -6.52 -12.91
CA GLN A 73 -4.53 -6.68 -12.38
C GLN A 73 -4.47 -6.50 -10.85
N GLU A 74 -5.25 -5.58 -10.30
CA GLU A 74 -5.38 -5.40 -8.85
C GLU A 74 -5.93 -6.63 -8.16
N ILE A 75 -6.96 -7.28 -8.74
CA ILE A 75 -7.50 -8.54 -8.20
C ILE A 75 -6.46 -9.66 -8.27
N VAL A 76 -5.84 -9.82 -9.42
CA VAL A 76 -4.78 -10.83 -9.62
C VAL A 76 -3.69 -10.64 -8.58
N ARG A 77 -3.22 -9.40 -8.40
CA ARG A 77 -2.21 -9.05 -7.41
C ARG A 77 -2.59 -9.46 -5.99
N ASN A 78 -3.87 -9.34 -5.63
CA ASN A 78 -4.37 -9.67 -4.30
C ASN A 78 -4.58 -11.18 -4.08
N ARG A 79 -4.85 -11.94 -5.13
CA ARG A 79 -5.22 -13.37 -5.05
C ARG A 79 -4.10 -14.33 -5.42
N LEU A 80 -3.12 -13.92 -6.24
CA LEU A 80 -2.02 -14.79 -6.65
C LEU A 80 -1.17 -15.26 -5.47
N THR A 81 -0.88 -16.54 -5.45
CA THR A 81 0.15 -17.12 -4.58
C THR A 81 1.55 -16.64 -5.01
N SER A 82 2.54 -16.84 -4.15
CA SER A 82 3.93 -16.46 -4.51
C SER A 82 4.44 -17.24 -5.71
N VAL A 83 3.99 -18.49 -5.89
CA VAL A 83 4.35 -19.34 -7.05
C VAL A 83 3.79 -18.77 -8.34
N GLU A 84 2.48 -18.49 -8.37
CA GLU A 84 1.83 -17.89 -9.54
C GLU A 84 2.41 -16.52 -9.91
N ARG A 85 2.88 -15.75 -8.93
CA ARG A 85 3.57 -14.48 -9.16
C ARG A 85 4.93 -14.68 -9.83
N ILE A 86 5.68 -15.72 -9.44
CA ILE A 86 6.95 -16.08 -10.09
C ILE A 86 6.70 -16.49 -11.54
N GLU A 87 5.74 -17.38 -11.78
CA GLU A 87 5.38 -17.84 -13.12
C GLU A 87 4.93 -16.70 -14.04
N ALA A 88 4.14 -15.75 -13.51
CA ALA A 88 3.72 -14.56 -14.25
C ALA A 88 4.91 -13.66 -14.60
N ALA A 89 5.86 -13.51 -13.68
CA ALA A 89 7.07 -12.71 -13.91
C ALA A 89 8.00 -13.34 -14.95
N GLU A 90 8.23 -14.65 -14.89
CA GLU A 90 9.05 -15.37 -15.87
C GLU A 90 8.54 -15.20 -17.31
N SER A 91 7.21 -15.11 -17.48
CA SER A 91 6.60 -14.88 -18.80
C SER A 91 6.80 -13.48 -19.37
N THR A 92 7.20 -12.52 -18.52
CA THR A 92 7.35 -11.09 -18.88
C THR A 92 8.78 -10.59 -18.82
N MET A 93 9.68 -11.32 -18.15
CA MET A 93 11.08 -10.94 -17.99
C MET A 93 11.95 -11.72 -18.96
N ASP A 94 12.49 -11.03 -19.99
CA ASP A 94 13.69 -11.52 -20.68
C ASP A 94 14.84 -11.53 -19.66
N GLY A 95 15.31 -12.71 -19.25
CA GLY A 95 16.23 -12.93 -18.12
C GLY A 95 17.56 -12.14 -18.09
N HIS A 96 17.78 -11.25 -19.07
CA HIS A 96 19.02 -10.52 -19.24
C HIS A 96 19.05 -9.10 -18.64
N ASP A 97 17.94 -8.54 -18.17
CA ASP A 97 17.90 -7.14 -17.68
C ASP A 97 17.05 -6.93 -16.40
N VAL A 98 17.11 -7.86 -15.47
CA VAL A 98 16.37 -7.83 -14.19
C VAL A 98 16.61 -6.50 -13.44
N LEU A 99 17.86 -6.04 -13.38
CA LEU A 99 18.22 -4.80 -12.69
C LEU A 99 17.43 -3.60 -13.22
N LYS A 100 17.44 -3.42 -14.54
CA LYS A 100 16.74 -2.29 -15.15
C LYS A 100 15.23 -2.44 -15.07
N ALA A 101 14.71 -3.66 -15.14
CA ALA A 101 13.28 -3.93 -14.98
C ALA A 101 12.80 -3.51 -13.59
N VAL A 102 13.51 -3.89 -12.51
CA VAL A 102 13.21 -3.50 -11.13
C VAL A 102 13.29 -1.99 -10.95
N LEU A 103 14.41 -1.35 -11.37
CA LEU A 103 14.58 0.09 -11.21
C LEU A 103 13.52 0.90 -11.98
N ARG A 104 13.13 0.46 -13.18
CA ARG A 104 12.04 1.10 -13.94
C ARG A 104 10.69 0.95 -13.24
N ALA A 105 10.40 -0.23 -12.69
CA ALA A 105 9.17 -0.45 -11.92
C ALA A 105 9.12 0.46 -10.69
N ASP A 106 10.23 0.62 -9.97
CA ASP A 106 10.33 1.52 -8.82
C ASP A 106 10.14 2.99 -9.22
N ILE A 107 10.75 3.44 -10.32
CA ILE A 107 10.53 4.79 -10.87
C ILE A 107 9.05 4.99 -11.21
N ASN A 108 8.40 4.01 -11.84
CA ASN A 108 6.98 4.09 -12.19
C ASN A 108 6.09 4.14 -10.93
N ASN A 109 6.41 3.37 -9.89
CA ASN A 109 5.70 3.41 -8.61
C ASN A 109 5.81 4.79 -7.95
N LEU A 110 7.01 5.38 -7.94
CA LEU A 110 7.23 6.74 -7.43
C LEU A 110 6.44 7.77 -8.22
N GLN A 111 6.52 7.73 -9.55
CA GLN A 111 5.82 8.69 -10.41
C GLN A 111 4.30 8.57 -10.23
N ALA A 112 3.74 7.37 -10.27
CA ALA A 112 2.31 7.15 -10.10
C ALA A 112 1.83 7.52 -8.68
N THR A 113 2.67 7.36 -7.66
CA THR A 113 2.36 7.83 -6.31
C THR A 113 2.35 9.36 -6.26
N LEU A 114 3.34 10.02 -6.86
CA LEU A 114 3.43 11.49 -6.92
C LEU A 114 2.23 12.10 -7.67
N ASP A 115 1.79 11.47 -8.75
CA ASP A 115 0.67 11.95 -9.57
C ASP A 115 -0.70 11.78 -8.88
N GLU A 116 -0.84 10.80 -7.98
CA GLU A 116 -2.10 10.48 -7.30
C GLU A 116 -2.18 10.99 -5.85
N ILE A 117 -1.06 11.53 -5.28
CA ILE A 117 -1.06 11.96 -3.87
C ILE A 117 -1.98 13.16 -3.66
N ASP A 118 -2.78 13.08 -2.60
CA ASP A 118 -3.60 14.20 -2.12
C ASP A 118 -2.87 14.92 -0.99
N GLN A 119 -2.47 16.17 -1.24
CA GLN A 119 -1.70 16.97 -0.29
C GLN A 119 -2.48 17.30 0.98
N ASP A 120 -3.81 17.43 0.89
CA ASP A 120 -4.65 17.75 2.05
C ASP A 120 -4.75 16.53 2.98
N TYR A 121 -4.93 15.33 2.43
CA TYR A 121 -4.87 14.08 3.20
C TYR A 121 -3.49 13.87 3.83
N PHE A 122 -2.42 14.18 3.12
CA PHE A 122 -1.07 14.12 3.68
C PHE A 122 -0.89 15.07 4.86
N ASN A 123 -1.35 16.32 4.73
CA ASN A 123 -1.29 17.30 5.81
C ASN A 123 -2.12 16.86 7.03
N GLN A 124 -3.32 16.33 6.82
CA GLN A 124 -4.15 15.76 7.88
C GLN A 124 -3.44 14.61 8.61
N ALA A 125 -2.77 13.72 7.88
CA ALA A 125 -1.99 12.63 8.47
C ALA A 125 -0.85 13.17 9.36
N VAL A 126 -0.14 14.20 8.92
CA VAL A 126 0.90 14.87 9.72
C VAL A 126 0.31 15.50 10.97
N ASP A 127 -0.84 16.17 10.87
CA ASP A 127 -1.53 16.76 12.02
C ASP A 127 -2.02 15.69 13.02
N MET A 128 -2.46 14.53 12.53
CA MET A 128 -2.79 13.38 13.37
C MET A 128 -1.58 12.86 14.15
N ILE A 129 -0.42 12.77 13.50
CA ILE A 129 0.83 12.35 14.15
C ILE A 129 1.23 13.33 15.25
N LEU A 130 1.23 14.63 14.96
CA LEU A 130 1.68 15.66 15.90
C LEU A 130 0.73 15.87 17.09
N SER A 131 -0.56 15.60 16.91
CA SER A 131 -1.58 15.79 17.95
C SER A 131 -1.86 14.54 18.79
N ALA A 132 -1.23 13.40 18.47
CA ALA A 132 -1.41 12.16 19.22
C ALA A 132 -0.72 12.19 20.58
N LYS A 133 -1.38 11.64 21.62
CA LYS A 133 -0.79 11.43 22.93
C LYS A 133 0.22 10.28 22.89
N HIS A 134 -0.16 9.20 22.24
CA HIS A 134 0.67 8.03 22.03
C HIS A 134 0.49 7.52 20.61
N ILE A 135 1.56 7.10 19.96
CA ILE A 135 1.55 6.58 18.58
C ILE A 135 1.92 5.10 18.60
N TYR A 136 1.02 4.28 18.08
CA TYR A 136 1.25 2.86 17.83
C TYR A 136 1.44 2.65 16.33
N ILE A 137 2.51 1.96 15.94
CA ILE A 137 2.80 1.68 14.53
C ILE A 137 2.77 0.17 14.33
N ILE A 138 1.98 -0.30 13.38
CA ILE A 138 1.84 -1.72 13.08
C ILE A 138 2.00 -2.01 11.59
N GLY A 139 2.89 -2.94 11.28
CA GLY A 139 3.07 -3.53 9.96
C GLY A 139 3.53 -4.97 10.10
N MET A 140 3.04 -5.87 9.24
CA MET A 140 3.39 -7.28 9.28
C MET A 140 4.24 -7.69 8.08
N ARG A 141 5.11 -8.69 8.28
CA ARG A 141 6.02 -9.20 7.25
C ARG A 141 6.94 -8.08 6.71
N THR A 142 6.93 -7.82 5.39
CA THR A 142 7.75 -6.76 4.76
C THR A 142 7.36 -5.35 5.25
N SER A 143 6.09 -5.13 5.60
CA SER A 143 5.62 -3.86 6.18
C SER A 143 6.18 -3.61 7.59
N THR A 144 6.69 -4.62 8.29
CA THR A 144 7.40 -4.43 9.59
C THR A 144 8.64 -3.54 9.39
N THR A 145 9.36 -3.71 8.28
CA THR A 145 10.54 -2.88 7.97
C THR A 145 10.17 -1.41 7.83
N LEU A 146 9.02 -1.11 7.19
CA LEU A 146 8.50 0.25 7.06
C LEU A 146 8.07 0.83 8.42
N ALA A 147 7.40 0.01 9.23
CA ALA A 147 6.96 0.39 10.58
C ALA A 147 8.16 0.69 11.50
N ASP A 148 9.18 -0.19 11.49
CA ASP A 148 10.40 0.00 12.26
C ASP A 148 11.17 1.26 11.79
N PHE A 149 11.30 1.47 10.48
CA PHE A 149 11.97 2.66 9.95
C PHE A 149 11.26 3.95 10.35
N LEU A 150 9.94 4.02 10.21
CA LEU A 150 9.15 5.18 10.66
C LEU A 150 9.34 5.43 12.16
N ALA A 151 9.28 4.37 12.97
CA ALA A 151 9.40 4.48 14.42
C ALA A 151 10.79 4.94 14.88
N ILE A 152 11.86 4.53 14.21
CA ILE A 152 13.24 4.98 14.53
C ILE A 152 13.28 6.51 14.55
N TYR A 153 12.76 7.15 13.50
CA TYR A 153 12.82 8.62 13.39
C TYR A 153 11.75 9.30 14.24
N LEU A 154 10.51 8.77 14.30
CA LEU A 154 9.49 9.39 15.13
C LEU A 154 9.86 9.36 16.62
N LYS A 155 10.55 8.34 17.12
CA LYS A 155 11.08 8.29 18.49
C LYS A 155 12.12 9.37 18.82
N LEU A 156 12.80 9.89 17.80
CA LEU A 156 13.72 11.02 17.98
C LEU A 156 12.98 12.36 18.01
N LEU A 157 11.81 12.42 17.40
CA LEU A 157 11.03 13.66 17.25
C LEU A 157 9.90 13.77 18.28
N LEU A 158 9.37 12.62 18.77
CA LEU A 158 8.17 12.53 19.61
C LEU A 158 8.44 11.59 20.82
N ASP A 159 7.77 11.83 21.95
CA ASP A 159 8.05 11.11 23.19
C ASP A 159 7.50 9.69 23.21
N ASP A 160 6.26 9.50 22.77
CA ASP A 160 5.51 8.26 22.97
C ASP A 160 5.20 7.55 21.63
N VAL A 161 6.17 6.77 21.14
CA VAL A 161 6.04 5.97 19.91
C VAL A 161 6.36 4.51 20.20
N THR A 162 5.40 3.62 19.92
CA THR A 162 5.53 2.17 20.10
C THR A 162 5.34 1.44 18.77
N VAL A 163 6.26 0.54 18.42
CA VAL A 163 6.05 -0.43 17.35
C VAL A 163 5.36 -1.66 17.91
N VAL A 164 4.19 -1.97 17.41
CA VAL A 164 3.46 -3.18 17.76
C VAL A 164 4.09 -4.36 17.01
N LYS A 165 4.84 -5.19 17.74
CA LYS A 165 5.53 -6.37 17.20
C LYS A 165 4.72 -7.62 17.46
N GLU A 166 4.77 -8.52 16.49
CA GLU A 166 4.14 -9.81 16.62
C GLU A 166 5.18 -10.90 16.82
N ILE A 167 5.22 -11.47 18.03
CA ILE A 167 5.86 -12.74 18.33
C ILE A 167 4.79 -13.83 18.43
N ALA A 168 3.64 -13.53 19.05
CA ALA A 168 2.44 -14.37 19.06
C ALA A 168 1.17 -13.52 18.86
N ALA A 169 0.10 -14.13 18.31
CA ALA A 169 -1.14 -13.40 17.94
C ALA A 169 -1.77 -12.62 19.11
N ARG A 170 -1.70 -13.15 20.35
CA ARG A 170 -2.23 -12.48 21.56
C ARG A 170 -1.43 -11.25 21.96
N GLU A 171 -0.13 -11.22 21.70
CA GLU A 171 0.78 -10.16 22.12
C GLU A 171 0.49 -8.81 21.44
N VAL A 172 -0.10 -8.84 20.24
CA VAL A 172 -0.57 -7.62 19.56
C VAL A 172 -1.60 -6.89 20.44
N TYR A 173 -2.56 -7.62 20.99
CA TYR A 173 -3.61 -7.02 21.85
C TYR A 173 -3.11 -6.65 23.25
N GLU A 174 -2.12 -7.36 23.77
CA GLU A 174 -1.45 -7.01 25.02
C GLU A 174 -0.72 -5.66 24.90
N GLN A 175 -0.02 -5.43 23.78
CA GLN A 175 0.64 -4.14 23.49
C GLN A 175 -0.36 -3.00 23.26
N LEU A 176 -1.54 -3.29 22.72
CA LEU A 176 -2.61 -2.33 22.45
C LEU A 176 -3.61 -2.20 23.63
N LEU A 177 -3.38 -2.87 24.76
CA LEU A 177 -4.36 -2.93 25.85
C LEU A 177 -4.78 -1.55 26.36
N ARG A 178 -3.89 -0.58 26.35
CA ARG A 178 -4.12 0.77 26.88
C ARG A 178 -4.47 1.81 25.82
N ILE A 179 -4.53 1.39 24.55
CA ILE A 179 -4.88 2.31 23.44
C ILE A 179 -6.29 2.87 23.63
N GLY A 180 -6.48 4.15 23.37
CA GLY A 180 -7.76 4.83 23.56
C GLY A 180 -7.84 6.21 22.95
N GLU A 181 -8.75 7.04 23.47
CA GLU A 181 -9.00 8.39 22.99
C GLU A 181 -7.78 9.30 23.14
N GLY A 182 -7.43 9.96 22.04
CA GLY A 182 -6.25 10.81 21.92
C GLY A 182 -5.01 10.09 21.39
N ASP A 183 -5.04 8.75 21.28
CA ASP A 183 -3.97 7.98 20.68
C ASP A 183 -4.14 7.84 19.17
N LEU A 184 -3.07 7.47 18.50
CA LEU A 184 -3.02 7.19 17.06
C LEU A 184 -2.46 5.78 16.81
N ILE A 185 -3.14 5.00 15.98
CA ILE A 185 -2.54 3.81 15.38
C ILE A 185 -2.25 4.05 13.90
N ILE A 186 -1.00 3.79 13.49
CA ILE A 186 -0.56 3.83 12.08
C ILE A 186 -0.45 2.40 11.58
N GLY A 187 -1.34 2.02 10.68
CA GLY A 187 -1.35 0.68 10.07
C GLY A 187 -0.74 0.70 8.67
N ILE A 188 0.28 -0.13 8.45
CA ILE A 188 0.98 -0.27 7.18
C ILE A 188 0.70 -1.65 6.62
N SER A 189 0.02 -1.73 5.47
CA SER A 189 -0.30 -3.02 4.84
C SER A 189 -0.54 -2.87 3.35
N PHE A 190 0.11 -3.73 2.57
CA PHE A 190 0.05 -3.78 1.11
C PHE A 190 -0.63 -5.08 0.63
N PRO A 191 -0.84 -5.28 -0.68
CA PRO A 191 -1.56 -6.43 -1.24
C PRO A 191 -1.19 -7.78 -0.61
N ARG A 192 -2.21 -8.65 -0.48
CA ARG A 192 -2.29 -9.79 0.45
C ARG A 192 -2.34 -9.32 1.91
N TYR A 193 -3.08 -8.20 2.10
CA TYR A 193 -3.24 -7.47 3.36
C TYR A 193 -3.28 -8.35 4.59
N SER A 194 -2.49 -7.99 5.61
CA SER A 194 -2.42 -8.73 6.86
C SER A 194 -3.72 -8.62 7.65
N LYS A 195 -4.40 -9.73 7.87
CA LYS A 195 -5.58 -9.79 8.74
C LYS A 195 -5.27 -9.27 10.16
N ARG A 196 -4.04 -9.45 10.63
CA ARG A 196 -3.61 -9.01 11.97
C ARG A 196 -3.49 -7.50 12.05
N THR A 197 -2.90 -6.84 11.05
CA THR A 197 -2.87 -5.38 10.96
C THR A 197 -4.29 -4.81 10.95
N ILE A 198 -5.18 -5.40 10.13
CA ILE A 198 -6.58 -4.99 10.02
C ILE A 198 -7.30 -5.15 11.37
N SER A 199 -7.15 -6.31 12.04
CA SER A 199 -7.81 -6.58 13.32
C SER A 199 -7.29 -5.68 14.45
N ALA A 200 -5.98 -5.40 14.47
CA ALA A 200 -5.38 -4.48 15.43
C ALA A 200 -5.89 -3.04 15.25
N MET A 201 -6.01 -2.56 14.01
CA MET A 201 -6.57 -1.24 13.73
C MET A 201 -8.05 -1.15 14.10
N LYS A 202 -8.84 -2.20 13.82
CA LYS A 202 -10.25 -2.26 14.27
C LYS A 202 -10.36 -2.19 15.79
N PHE A 203 -9.54 -2.97 16.49
CA PHE A 203 -9.49 -2.97 17.94
C PHE A 203 -9.15 -1.57 18.51
N ALA A 204 -8.19 -0.87 17.90
CA ALA A 204 -7.81 0.48 18.30
C ALA A 204 -8.96 1.49 18.06
N ARG A 205 -9.59 1.43 16.89
CA ARG A 205 -10.75 2.28 16.55
C ARG A 205 -11.93 2.05 17.51
N ASP A 206 -12.23 0.79 17.83
CA ASP A 206 -13.32 0.45 18.75
C ASP A 206 -13.07 0.99 20.19
N ARG A 207 -11.81 1.34 20.51
CA ARG A 207 -11.41 1.98 21.77
C ARG A 207 -11.27 3.51 21.68
N GLY A 208 -11.63 4.10 20.55
CA GLY A 208 -11.64 5.55 20.34
C GLY A 208 -10.31 6.14 19.88
N ALA A 209 -9.31 5.32 19.54
CA ALA A 209 -8.08 5.82 18.92
C ALA A 209 -8.32 6.21 17.47
N ARG A 210 -7.57 7.22 17.00
CA ARG A 210 -7.55 7.58 15.57
C ARG A 210 -6.72 6.57 14.79
N CYS A 211 -7.10 6.36 13.53
CA CYS A 211 -6.48 5.39 12.64
C CYS A 211 -5.92 6.06 11.38
N LEU A 212 -4.64 5.90 11.14
CA LEU A 212 -3.96 6.31 9.90
C LEU A 212 -3.54 5.06 9.12
N GLY A 213 -3.97 4.96 7.87
CA GLY A 213 -3.61 3.87 6.96
C GLY A 213 -2.54 4.28 5.96
N LEU A 214 -1.54 3.42 5.73
CA LEU A 214 -0.63 3.49 4.58
C LEU A 214 -0.74 2.19 3.78
N THR A 215 -1.20 2.30 2.52
CA THR A 215 -1.53 1.16 1.67
C THR A 215 -1.41 1.51 0.18
N ASP A 216 -1.85 0.63 -0.72
CA ASP A 216 -1.68 0.78 -2.17
C ASP A 216 -2.86 1.44 -2.90
N GLY A 217 -4.05 1.47 -2.31
CA GLY A 217 -5.21 2.05 -2.98
C GLY A 217 -6.53 1.91 -2.21
N LYS A 218 -7.58 2.45 -2.79
CA LYS A 218 -8.94 2.54 -2.19
C LYS A 218 -9.61 1.19 -1.94
N VAL A 219 -9.18 0.13 -2.63
CA VAL A 219 -9.71 -1.24 -2.45
C VAL A 219 -9.13 -1.92 -1.19
N SER A 220 -8.10 -1.34 -0.61
CA SER A 220 -7.49 -1.86 0.62
C SER A 220 -8.49 -1.88 1.78
N PRO A 221 -8.54 -2.97 2.57
CA PRO A 221 -9.37 -3.04 3.78
C PRO A 221 -8.97 -2.01 4.85
N LEU A 222 -7.77 -1.42 4.78
CA LEU A 222 -7.37 -0.33 5.67
C LEU A 222 -8.21 0.93 5.44
N ASN A 223 -8.68 1.14 4.21
CA ASN A 223 -9.46 2.32 3.85
C ASN A 223 -10.79 2.42 4.62
N GLU A 224 -11.42 1.30 4.95
CA GLU A 224 -12.68 1.27 5.71
C GLU A 224 -12.49 1.55 7.20
N ILE A 225 -11.26 1.40 7.70
CA ILE A 225 -10.95 1.48 9.13
C ILE A 225 -10.29 2.81 9.49
N SER A 226 -9.55 3.39 8.54
CA SER A 226 -8.74 4.58 8.77
C SER A 226 -9.56 5.86 8.68
N ASP A 227 -9.27 6.82 9.55
CA ASP A 227 -9.80 8.18 9.47
C ASP A 227 -9.14 8.94 8.30
N VAL A 228 -7.84 8.69 8.11
CA VAL A 228 -7.07 9.12 6.95
C VAL A 228 -6.33 7.91 6.39
N CYS A 229 -6.36 7.75 5.07
CA CYS A 229 -5.66 6.68 4.39
C CYS A 229 -4.85 7.25 3.22
N LEU A 230 -3.54 7.01 3.22
CA LEU A 230 -2.63 7.44 2.16
C LEU A 230 -2.25 6.25 1.28
N TYR A 231 -2.16 6.53 0.00
CA TYR A 231 -1.91 5.51 -1.01
C TYR A 231 -0.55 5.69 -1.65
N THR A 232 0.19 4.60 -1.73
CA THR A 232 1.47 4.54 -2.45
C THR A 232 1.50 3.31 -3.32
N LYS A 233 2.01 3.44 -4.53
CA LYS A 233 2.12 2.28 -5.42
C LYS A 233 3.19 1.33 -4.94
N SER A 234 2.91 0.05 -5.04
CA SER A 234 3.82 -1.05 -4.66
C SER A 234 3.81 -2.15 -5.72
N GLU A 235 3.68 -1.75 -7.00
CA GLU A 235 3.61 -2.72 -8.10
C GLU A 235 4.88 -3.58 -8.12
N MET A 236 4.68 -4.87 -8.25
CA MET A 236 5.75 -5.87 -8.19
C MET A 236 6.26 -6.22 -9.59
N VAL A 237 7.54 -6.52 -9.69
CA VAL A 237 8.14 -7.12 -10.88
C VAL A 237 7.99 -8.64 -10.86
N SER A 238 7.89 -9.24 -9.64
CA SER A 238 7.74 -10.68 -9.42
C SER A 238 6.97 -10.96 -8.12
N PHE A 239 7.43 -11.89 -7.29
CA PHE A 239 6.85 -12.22 -5.98
C PHE A 239 7.08 -11.15 -4.90
N LEU A 240 7.98 -10.22 -5.14
CA LEU A 240 8.42 -9.19 -4.21
C LEU A 240 7.67 -7.88 -4.50
N ASP A 241 6.94 -7.36 -3.51
CA ASP A 241 6.32 -6.03 -3.61
C ASP A 241 7.40 -4.94 -3.44
N SER A 242 7.34 -3.87 -4.24
CA SER A 242 8.24 -2.72 -4.09
C SER A 242 7.89 -1.92 -2.83
N LEU A 243 8.90 -1.62 -2.03
CA LEU A 243 8.78 -0.74 -0.86
C LEU A 243 9.30 0.68 -1.12
N VAL A 244 9.73 1.01 -2.33
CA VAL A 244 10.40 2.28 -2.66
C VAL A 244 9.46 3.46 -2.48
N ALA A 245 8.27 3.44 -3.09
CA ALA A 245 7.31 4.52 -2.92
C ALA A 245 6.71 4.57 -1.51
N PRO A 246 6.36 3.46 -0.84
CA PRO A 246 6.02 3.45 0.58
C PRO A 246 7.09 4.07 1.48
N LEU A 247 8.36 3.74 1.27
CA LEU A 247 9.47 4.30 2.04
C LEU A 247 9.65 5.80 1.78
N SER A 248 9.47 6.24 0.53
CA SER A 248 9.50 7.67 0.18
C SER A 248 8.39 8.45 0.87
N MET A 249 7.18 7.87 1.01
CA MET A 249 6.09 8.47 1.78
C MET A 249 6.45 8.60 3.26
N ILE A 250 7.08 7.58 3.85
CA ILE A 250 7.55 7.61 5.23
C ILE A 250 8.62 8.69 5.41
N ASN A 251 9.57 8.82 4.47
CA ASN A 251 10.53 9.93 4.49
C ASN A 251 9.83 11.30 4.48
N ALA A 252 8.78 11.46 3.67
CA ALA A 252 8.00 12.69 3.64
C ALA A 252 7.30 12.95 4.98
N PHE A 253 6.76 11.94 5.67
CA PHE A 253 6.22 12.07 7.03
C PHE A 253 7.25 12.57 8.02
N ILE A 254 8.41 11.92 8.07
CA ILE A 254 9.50 12.28 8.98
C ILE A 254 9.91 13.74 8.76
N MET A 255 10.11 14.12 7.50
CA MET A 255 10.48 15.51 7.14
C MET A 255 9.39 16.52 7.49
N ALA A 256 8.11 16.17 7.26
CA ALA A 256 7.00 17.07 7.57
C ALA A 256 6.81 17.26 9.08
N VAL A 257 6.91 16.18 9.87
CA VAL A 257 6.86 16.23 11.34
C VAL A 257 8.03 17.10 11.88
N SER A 258 9.25 16.84 11.40
CA SER A 258 10.44 17.63 11.75
C SER A 258 10.27 19.12 11.41
N ALA A 259 9.72 19.43 10.23
CA ALA A 259 9.52 20.81 9.78
C ALA A 259 8.49 21.59 10.60
N ARG A 260 7.48 20.91 11.19
CA ARG A 260 6.45 21.52 12.03
C ARG A 260 6.95 21.86 13.43
N ASP A 261 7.92 21.11 13.97
CA ASP A 261 8.60 21.41 15.25
C ASP A 261 10.12 21.44 15.07
N ARG A 262 10.57 22.48 14.37
CA ARG A 262 12.00 22.70 14.08
C ARG A 262 12.85 22.90 15.34
N THR A 263 12.31 23.55 16.36
CA THR A 263 13.04 23.85 17.60
C THR A 263 13.37 22.54 18.32
N ARG A 264 12.36 21.72 18.57
CA ARG A 264 12.54 20.41 19.21
C ARG A 264 13.47 19.51 18.39
N THR A 265 13.24 19.44 17.06
CA THR A 265 14.10 18.66 16.15
C THR A 265 15.56 19.08 16.29
N PHE A 266 15.84 20.38 16.24
CA PHE A 266 17.21 20.90 16.33
C PHE A 266 17.86 20.61 17.68
N GLU A 267 17.13 20.76 18.79
CA GLU A 267 17.60 20.44 20.14
C GLU A 267 17.94 18.95 20.28
N THR A 268 17.03 18.08 19.85
CA THR A 268 17.24 16.62 19.88
C THR A 268 18.49 16.20 19.10
N PHE A 269 18.63 16.69 17.85
CA PHE A 269 19.79 16.29 17.05
C PHE A 269 21.10 16.91 17.55
N ARG A 270 21.05 18.12 18.13
CA ARG A 270 22.25 18.70 18.79
C ARG A 270 22.71 17.83 19.96
N GLU A 271 21.77 17.36 20.80
CA GLU A 271 22.08 16.48 21.91
C GLU A 271 22.64 15.15 21.44
N LEU A 272 22.02 14.53 20.44
CA LEU A 272 22.49 13.28 19.81
C LEU A 272 23.91 13.42 19.24
N GLU A 273 24.20 14.49 18.52
CA GLU A 273 25.54 14.74 17.98
C GLU A 273 26.58 14.85 19.11
N ASN A 274 26.27 15.46 20.24
CA ASN A 274 27.16 15.51 21.39
C ASN A 274 27.40 14.10 21.98
N VAL A 275 26.34 13.32 22.16
CA VAL A 275 26.44 11.92 22.62
C VAL A 275 27.26 11.08 21.64
N TRP A 276 26.99 11.17 20.35
CA TRP A 276 27.72 10.40 19.33
C TRP A 276 29.21 10.75 19.29
N LYS A 277 29.54 12.03 19.52
CA LYS A 277 30.93 12.48 19.62
C LYS A 277 31.60 11.97 20.90
N GLU A 278 30.90 12.03 22.04
CA GLU A 278 31.41 11.56 23.34
C GLU A 278 31.71 10.07 23.33
N TYR A 279 30.83 9.27 22.69
CA TYR A 279 30.93 7.83 22.63
C TYR A 279 31.57 7.29 21.35
N GLU A 280 32.14 8.16 20.50
CA GLU A 280 32.83 7.81 19.25
C GLU A 280 31.97 6.91 18.32
N VAL A 281 30.66 7.17 18.25
CA VAL A 281 29.70 6.33 17.49
C VAL A 281 30.02 6.33 15.98
N TYR A 282 30.51 7.46 15.46
CA TYR A 282 30.95 7.60 14.07
C TYR A 282 32.47 7.77 14.01
N GLY A 283 33.14 7.00 13.17
CA GLY A 283 34.56 7.18 12.91
C GLY A 283 34.80 8.58 12.31
N THR A 284 35.75 9.30 12.85
CA THR A 284 36.28 10.53 12.22
C THR A 284 36.96 10.14 10.92
N VAL A 285 36.40 10.59 9.79
CA VAL A 285 37.17 10.60 8.55
C VAL A 285 38.28 11.62 8.75
N GLU A 286 39.47 11.16 9.12
CA GLU A 286 40.66 12.01 9.11
C GLU A 286 40.83 12.55 7.68
N SER A 287 40.69 13.86 7.53
CA SER A 287 40.85 14.62 6.28
C SER A 287 42.32 14.76 5.94
#